data_3186039526fad8edc634f0ea5ed6287c
#
_entry.id   3186039526fad8edc634f0ea5ed6287c
#
_cell.length_a   1.000
_cell.length_b   1.000
_cell.length_c   1.000
_cell.angle_alpha   90.00
_cell.angle_beta   90.00
_cell.angle_gamma   90.00
#
_symmetry.space_group_name_H-M   'P 1'
#
loop_
_entity.id
_entity.type
_entity.pdbx_description
1 polymer ?
#
loop_
_entity_poly.entity_id
_entity_poly.type
_entity_poly.pdbx_seq_one_letter_code
_entity_poly.pdbx_strand_id
1 'polypeptide(L)'
;TTHRTQHFTAMPDSVDFIVVNPVPSVLCQTLVDEIRKVHEKGTRILFNIDLQTFENDWTQVLKEDPTLSEEDALAYLGGRVGEQIALVDRWGYDGFIFTYTGKAVGSMQDEALAVYTARQEALFAPIRAWHEAHPSHALVFRGFTGAITETNMPLLDECAYIILPTNDVKTLDEMSFSALTAVSVAGVPADRLIVTAQTTRPGDVSSLFIHQRVIADTLLGNRALY
;
A
#
# COMPACT_ATOMS: atom_id res chain seq x y z
N THR A 1 31.20 0.13 4.44
CA THR A 1 30.62 0.92 5.55
C THR A 1 29.21 1.31 5.16
N THR A 2 28.22 0.55 5.63
CA THR A 2 26.79 0.86 5.51
C THR A 2 26.51 2.14 6.31
N HIS A 3 25.82 3.10 5.69
CA HIS A 3 25.41 4.31 6.39
C HIS A 3 24.43 3.98 7.52
N ARG A 4 24.51 4.69 8.64
CA ARG A 4 23.63 4.53 9.81
C ARG A 4 22.12 4.56 9.48
N THR A 5 21.76 5.29 8.42
CA THR A 5 20.38 5.40 7.91
C THR A 5 19.85 4.16 7.21
N GLN A 6 20.67 3.13 7.03
CA GLN A 6 20.27 1.85 6.42
C GLN A 6 19.94 0.77 7.46
N HIS A 7 20.07 1.10 8.75
CA HIS A 7 19.77 0.17 9.84
C HIS A 7 18.40 0.51 10.47
N PHE A 8 17.49 -0.45 10.53
CA PHE A 8 16.19 -0.28 11.16
C PHE A 8 16.30 0.14 12.64
N THR A 9 17.32 -0.33 13.32
CA THR A 9 17.60 0.03 14.72
C THR A 9 17.95 1.50 14.93
N ALA A 10 18.27 2.26 13.89
CA ALA A 10 18.51 3.69 13.97
C ALA A 10 17.21 4.53 13.92
N MET A 11 16.05 3.90 13.68
CA MET A 11 14.77 4.58 13.67
C MET A 11 14.34 4.99 15.09
N PRO A 12 13.69 6.16 15.24
CA PRO A 12 13.14 6.58 16.53
C PRO A 12 12.12 5.59 17.08
N ASP A 13 12.00 5.48 18.40
CA ASP A 13 11.05 4.61 19.08
C ASP A 13 9.58 5.06 18.95
N SER A 14 9.36 6.25 18.36
CA SER A 14 8.04 6.81 18.06
C SER A 14 7.48 6.42 16.69
N VAL A 15 8.13 5.49 15.98
CA VAL A 15 7.69 5.01 14.68
C VAL A 15 6.78 3.81 14.87
N ASP A 16 5.52 3.90 14.43
CA ASP A 16 4.53 2.81 14.55
C ASP A 16 4.86 1.64 13.63
N PHE A 17 5.28 1.92 12.40
CA PHE A 17 5.68 0.88 11.45
C PHE A 17 6.74 1.36 10.45
N ILE A 18 7.54 0.42 9.99
CA ILE A 18 8.54 0.58 8.93
C ILE A 18 8.10 -0.25 7.73
N VAL A 19 8.22 0.30 6.54
CA VAL A 19 7.91 -0.41 5.29
C VAL A 19 9.20 -0.87 4.64
N VAL A 20 9.27 -2.17 4.33
CA VAL A 20 10.41 -2.77 3.65
C VAL A 20 10.14 -2.92 2.16
N ASN A 21 11.05 -2.39 1.35
CA ASN A 21 10.98 -2.38 -0.10
C ASN A 21 12.39 -2.46 -0.70
N PRO A 22 12.71 -3.31 -1.67
CA PRO A 22 12.12 -4.62 -1.95
C PRO A 22 12.50 -5.66 -0.89
N VAL A 23 11.80 -6.80 -0.87
CA VAL A 23 12.19 -7.92 -0.02
C VAL A 23 13.47 -8.54 -0.56
N PRO A 24 14.52 -8.65 0.24
CA PRO A 24 15.67 -9.46 -0.14
C PRO A 24 15.21 -10.93 -0.28
N SER A 25 15.59 -11.58 -1.37
CA SER A 25 15.29 -12.99 -1.60
C SER A 25 15.88 -13.91 -0.52
N VAL A 26 16.87 -13.41 0.21
CA VAL A 26 17.49 -14.08 1.35
C VAL A 26 17.72 -13.06 2.46
N LEU A 27 17.12 -13.28 3.63
CA LEU A 27 17.46 -12.50 4.83
C LEU A 27 18.83 -12.89 5.33
N CYS A 28 19.73 -11.92 5.46
CA CYS A 28 20.97 -12.14 6.19
C CYS A 28 20.72 -12.10 7.71
N GLN A 29 21.57 -12.76 8.49
CA GLN A 29 21.43 -12.81 9.96
C GLN A 29 21.37 -11.39 10.59
N THR A 30 22.09 -10.44 10.04
CA THR A 30 22.07 -9.04 10.50
C THR A 30 20.69 -8.43 10.41
N LEU A 31 19.95 -8.69 9.32
CA LEU A 31 18.59 -8.18 9.12
C LEU A 31 17.60 -8.84 10.10
N VAL A 32 17.75 -10.14 10.34
CA VAL A 32 16.93 -10.86 11.34
C VAL A 32 17.14 -10.27 12.74
N ASP A 33 18.39 -9.98 13.10
CA ASP A 33 18.72 -9.38 14.40
C ASP A 33 18.17 -7.95 14.52
N GLU A 34 18.17 -7.19 13.42
CA GLU A 34 17.60 -5.83 13.37
C GLU A 34 16.08 -5.87 13.51
N ILE A 35 15.39 -6.77 12.81
CA ILE A 35 13.94 -6.97 12.92
C ILE A 35 13.57 -7.22 14.37
N ARG A 36 14.25 -8.16 15.05
CA ARG A 36 13.99 -8.47 16.45
C ARG A 36 14.12 -7.23 17.37
N LYS A 37 15.19 -6.44 17.19
CA LYS A 37 15.42 -5.22 17.98
C LYS A 37 14.36 -4.12 17.72
N VAL A 38 13.82 -4.08 16.52
CA VAL A 38 12.74 -3.14 16.16
C VAL A 38 11.44 -3.58 16.83
N HIS A 39 11.15 -4.88 16.87
CA HIS A 39 10.01 -5.42 17.60
C HIS A 39 10.10 -5.15 19.11
N GLU A 40 11.30 -5.20 19.70
CA GLU A 40 11.53 -4.85 21.11
C GLU A 40 11.15 -3.38 21.43
N LYS A 41 11.18 -2.49 20.43
CA LYS A 41 10.72 -1.09 20.52
C LYS A 41 9.19 -0.93 20.30
N GLY A 42 8.48 -1.98 19.93
CA GLY A 42 7.06 -1.94 19.60
C GLY A 42 6.75 -1.48 18.16
N THR A 43 7.77 -1.23 17.34
CA THR A 43 7.60 -0.85 15.93
C THR A 43 7.32 -2.09 15.10
N ARG A 44 6.30 -2.03 14.25
CA ARG A 44 5.95 -3.10 13.29
C ARG A 44 6.73 -2.96 12.00
N ILE A 45 7.01 -4.09 11.35
CA ILE A 45 7.67 -4.13 10.05
C ILE A 45 6.70 -4.69 9.03
N LEU A 46 6.35 -3.86 8.05
CA LEU A 46 5.44 -4.20 6.97
C LEU A 46 6.18 -4.37 5.65
N PHE A 47 5.74 -5.35 4.89
CA PHE A 47 6.23 -5.58 3.54
C PHE A 47 5.36 -4.83 2.51
N ASN A 48 5.94 -4.26 1.45
CA ASN A 48 5.15 -3.64 0.39
C ASN A 48 4.98 -4.60 -0.80
N ILE A 49 3.73 -4.86 -1.16
CA ILE A 49 3.35 -5.62 -2.36
C ILE A 49 2.79 -4.63 -3.39
N ASP A 50 3.50 -4.40 -4.47
CA ASP A 50 3.06 -3.53 -5.56
C ASP A 50 2.29 -4.35 -6.60
N LEU A 51 0.96 -4.27 -6.52
CA LEU A 51 0.05 -5.01 -7.40
C LEU A 51 0.10 -4.52 -8.86
N GLN A 52 0.44 -3.24 -9.07
CA GLN A 52 0.56 -2.70 -10.42
C GLN A 52 1.70 -3.36 -11.21
N THR A 53 2.75 -3.78 -10.52
CA THR A 53 3.84 -4.52 -11.14
C THR A 53 3.35 -5.80 -11.79
N PHE A 54 2.43 -6.54 -11.17
CA PHE A 54 1.93 -7.81 -11.72
C PHE A 54 1.08 -7.61 -12.97
N GLU A 55 0.28 -6.54 -13.04
CA GLU A 55 -0.45 -6.18 -14.26
C GLU A 55 0.50 -5.78 -15.40
N ASN A 56 1.57 -5.06 -15.07
CA ASN A 56 2.60 -4.69 -16.03
C ASN A 56 3.37 -5.93 -16.55
N ASP A 57 3.74 -6.84 -15.65
CA ASP A 57 4.41 -8.10 -15.99
C ASP A 57 3.50 -8.96 -16.87
N TRP A 58 2.22 -9.08 -16.55
CA TRP A 58 1.25 -9.78 -17.40
C TRP A 58 1.18 -9.20 -18.81
N THR A 59 1.25 -7.88 -18.93
CA THR A 59 1.28 -7.23 -20.25
C THR A 59 2.52 -7.64 -21.07
N GLN A 60 3.65 -7.93 -20.44
CA GLN A 60 4.83 -8.45 -21.12
C GLN A 60 4.64 -9.94 -21.49
N VAL A 61 4.10 -10.74 -20.60
CA VAL A 61 3.75 -12.16 -20.87
C VAL A 61 2.85 -12.28 -22.09
N LEU A 62 1.81 -11.43 -22.20
CA LEU A 62 0.92 -11.40 -23.38
C LEU A 62 1.62 -11.00 -24.68
N LYS A 63 2.69 -10.22 -24.63
CA LYS A 63 3.47 -9.91 -25.85
C LYS A 63 4.29 -11.11 -26.34
N GLU A 64 4.73 -11.95 -25.40
CA GLU A 64 5.50 -13.16 -25.70
C GLU A 64 4.58 -14.30 -26.17
N ASP A 65 3.39 -14.42 -25.56
CA ASP A 65 2.36 -15.39 -25.96
C ASP A 65 0.97 -14.74 -26.05
N PRO A 66 0.59 -14.23 -27.23
CA PRO A 66 -0.73 -13.60 -27.44
C PRO A 66 -1.91 -14.59 -27.44
N THR A 67 -1.68 -15.88 -27.27
CA THR A 67 -2.75 -16.89 -27.25
C THR A 67 -3.36 -17.10 -25.87
N LEU A 68 -2.74 -16.53 -24.82
CA LEU A 68 -3.21 -16.61 -23.45
C LEU A 68 -4.56 -15.93 -23.27
N SER A 69 -5.40 -16.57 -22.47
CA SER A 69 -6.76 -16.15 -22.19
C SER A 69 -6.87 -15.18 -21.01
N GLU A 70 -8.05 -14.60 -20.80
CA GLU A 70 -8.31 -13.84 -19.57
C GLU A 70 -8.28 -14.73 -18.33
N GLU A 71 -8.67 -16.01 -18.43
CA GLU A 71 -8.56 -16.98 -17.33
C GLU A 71 -7.09 -17.16 -16.89
N ASP A 72 -6.17 -17.24 -17.87
CA ASP A 72 -4.72 -17.29 -17.58
C ASP A 72 -4.25 -16.02 -16.89
N ALA A 73 -4.80 -14.84 -17.26
CA ALA A 73 -4.51 -13.58 -16.59
C ALA A 73 -4.92 -13.60 -15.12
N LEU A 74 -6.14 -14.05 -14.83
CA LEU A 74 -6.66 -14.09 -13.46
C LEU A 74 -5.82 -15.06 -12.59
N ALA A 75 -5.49 -16.24 -13.13
CA ALA A 75 -4.66 -17.22 -12.45
C ALA A 75 -3.24 -16.67 -12.16
N TYR A 76 -2.64 -16.01 -13.17
CA TYR A 76 -1.32 -15.38 -13.01
C TYR A 76 -1.32 -14.31 -11.93
N LEU A 77 -2.25 -13.36 -11.98
CA LEU A 77 -2.33 -12.24 -11.04
C LEU A 77 -2.52 -12.74 -9.61
N GLY A 78 -3.46 -13.64 -9.36
CA GLY A 78 -3.69 -14.22 -8.04
C GLY A 78 -2.48 -15.02 -7.54
N GLY A 79 -1.86 -15.80 -8.41
CA GLY A 79 -0.65 -16.57 -8.09
C GLY A 79 0.51 -15.68 -7.66
N ARG A 80 0.77 -14.58 -8.39
CA ARG A 80 1.85 -13.64 -8.05
C ARG A 80 1.63 -12.96 -6.69
N VAL A 81 0.39 -12.58 -6.37
CA VAL A 81 0.06 -12.02 -5.06
C VAL A 81 0.29 -13.06 -3.96
N GLY A 82 -0.18 -14.30 -4.15
CA GLY A 82 0.02 -15.39 -3.20
C GLY A 82 1.50 -15.65 -2.91
N GLU A 83 2.36 -15.66 -3.95
CA GLU A 83 3.80 -15.80 -3.81
C GLU A 83 4.42 -14.71 -2.93
N GLN A 84 3.98 -13.45 -3.09
CA GLN A 84 4.49 -12.34 -2.29
C GLN A 84 4.00 -12.39 -0.84
N ILE A 85 2.73 -12.75 -0.64
CA ILE A 85 2.16 -12.94 0.71
C ILE A 85 2.91 -14.05 1.46
N ALA A 86 3.25 -15.15 0.79
CA ALA A 86 4.04 -16.22 1.41
C ALA A 86 5.42 -15.76 1.92
N LEU A 87 5.98 -14.68 1.38
CA LEU A 87 7.19 -14.08 1.90
C LEU A 87 6.96 -13.33 3.22
N VAL A 88 5.77 -12.75 3.41
CA VAL A 88 5.39 -12.10 4.69
C VAL A 88 5.44 -13.13 5.82
N ASP A 89 4.79 -14.28 5.62
CA ASP A 89 4.79 -15.36 6.60
C ASP A 89 6.18 -15.97 6.81
N ARG A 90 6.88 -16.23 5.71
CA ARG A 90 8.22 -16.83 5.74
C ARG A 90 9.24 -16.02 6.54
N TRP A 91 9.14 -14.69 6.46
CA TRP A 91 10.11 -13.78 7.07
C TRP A 91 9.63 -13.15 8.37
N GLY A 92 8.39 -13.47 8.80
CA GLY A 92 7.84 -13.01 10.08
C GLY A 92 7.60 -11.51 10.12
N TYR A 93 7.12 -10.94 9.02
CA TYR A 93 6.66 -9.55 9.00
C TYR A 93 5.31 -9.42 9.72
N ASP A 94 5.04 -8.24 10.27
CA ASP A 94 3.83 -7.95 11.06
C ASP A 94 2.61 -7.64 10.18
N GLY A 95 2.75 -7.83 8.88
CA GLY A 95 1.74 -7.57 7.88
C GLY A 95 2.35 -6.97 6.61
N PHE A 96 1.49 -6.38 5.78
CA PHE A 96 1.96 -5.75 4.54
C PHE A 96 1.12 -4.57 4.11
N ILE A 97 1.71 -3.77 3.22
CA ILE A 97 1.03 -2.74 2.45
C ILE A 97 0.82 -3.29 1.05
N PHE A 98 -0.40 -3.27 0.55
CA PHE A 98 -0.64 -3.50 -0.86
C PHE A 98 -0.85 -2.17 -1.58
N THR A 99 0.00 -1.94 -2.59
CA THR A 99 -0.04 -0.71 -3.39
C THR A 99 -0.79 -0.97 -4.69
N TYR A 100 -1.83 -0.17 -4.95
CA TYR A 100 -2.63 -0.26 -6.15
C TYR A 100 -3.01 1.13 -6.66
N THR A 101 -2.52 1.49 -7.83
CA THR A 101 -2.84 2.76 -8.48
C THR A 101 -4.03 2.65 -9.43
N GLY A 102 -4.11 1.55 -10.17
CA GLY A 102 -5.23 1.23 -11.05
C GLY A 102 -5.67 2.36 -12.00
N LYS A 103 -6.93 2.33 -12.38
CA LYS A 103 -7.59 3.33 -13.22
C LYS A 103 -8.89 3.79 -12.56
N ALA A 104 -9.28 5.03 -12.76
CA ALA A 104 -10.55 5.56 -12.24
C ALA A 104 -11.75 4.77 -12.80
N VAL A 105 -12.49 4.09 -11.93
CA VAL A 105 -13.62 3.23 -12.32
C VAL A 105 -14.82 4.02 -12.85
N GLY A 106 -15.04 5.24 -12.35
CA GLY A 106 -16.19 6.07 -12.71
C GLY A 106 -16.25 6.50 -14.19
N SER A 107 -15.17 6.27 -14.96
CA SER A 107 -15.12 6.58 -16.39
C SER A 107 -15.10 5.34 -17.29
N MET A 108 -15.19 4.15 -16.71
CA MET A 108 -15.14 2.89 -17.48
C MET A 108 -16.50 2.54 -18.07
N GLN A 109 -16.46 1.94 -19.27
CA GLN A 109 -17.63 1.32 -19.89
C GLN A 109 -17.88 -0.06 -19.25
N ASP A 110 -19.11 -0.54 -19.25
CA ASP A 110 -19.53 -1.75 -18.55
C ASP A 110 -18.67 -2.98 -18.86
N GLU A 111 -18.35 -3.23 -20.13
CA GLU A 111 -17.51 -4.35 -20.52
C GLU A 111 -16.08 -4.23 -19.99
N ALA A 112 -15.48 -3.05 -20.11
CA ALA A 112 -14.14 -2.77 -19.58
C ALA A 112 -14.13 -2.82 -18.04
N LEU A 113 -15.19 -2.37 -17.39
CA LEU A 113 -15.34 -2.42 -15.95
C LEU A 113 -15.45 -3.87 -15.46
N ALA A 114 -16.18 -4.73 -16.18
CA ALA A 114 -16.28 -6.14 -15.82
C ALA A 114 -14.93 -6.86 -15.83
N VAL A 115 -14.14 -6.67 -16.89
CA VAL A 115 -12.77 -7.22 -16.98
C VAL A 115 -11.88 -6.65 -15.88
N TYR A 116 -11.93 -5.34 -15.67
CA TYR A 116 -11.16 -4.67 -14.63
C TYR A 116 -11.52 -5.19 -13.23
N THR A 117 -12.81 -5.38 -12.95
CA THR A 117 -13.29 -5.91 -11.67
C THR A 117 -12.80 -7.34 -11.45
N ALA A 118 -12.86 -8.21 -12.47
CA ALA A 118 -12.37 -9.58 -12.37
C ALA A 118 -10.86 -9.63 -12.07
N ARG A 119 -10.06 -8.81 -12.74
CA ARG A 119 -8.62 -8.73 -12.49
C ARG A 119 -8.30 -8.18 -11.11
N GLN A 120 -9.00 -7.13 -10.68
CA GLN A 120 -8.84 -6.59 -9.33
C GLN A 120 -9.23 -7.61 -8.26
N GLU A 121 -10.31 -8.39 -8.49
CA GLU A 121 -10.71 -9.49 -7.60
C GLU A 121 -9.63 -10.56 -7.53
N ALA A 122 -9.03 -10.95 -8.65
CA ALA A 122 -7.93 -11.92 -8.65
C ALA A 122 -6.71 -11.43 -7.83
N LEU A 123 -6.43 -10.12 -7.84
CA LEU A 123 -5.37 -9.53 -7.03
C LEU A 123 -5.74 -9.46 -5.54
N PHE A 124 -7.01 -9.18 -5.21
CA PHE A 124 -7.44 -8.88 -3.84
C PHE A 124 -7.91 -10.13 -3.07
N ALA A 125 -8.39 -11.17 -3.75
CA ALA A 125 -8.85 -12.39 -3.09
C ALA A 125 -7.77 -13.08 -2.22
N PRO A 126 -6.51 -13.23 -2.67
CA PRO A 126 -5.47 -13.76 -1.81
C PRO A 126 -5.17 -12.89 -0.59
N ILE A 127 -5.31 -11.56 -0.72
CA ILE A 127 -5.11 -10.60 0.38
C ILE A 127 -6.18 -10.80 1.45
N ARG A 128 -7.47 -10.88 1.05
CA ARG A 128 -8.57 -11.15 1.98
C ARG A 128 -8.39 -12.48 2.70
N ALA A 129 -8.13 -13.55 1.95
CA ALA A 129 -7.96 -14.87 2.51
C ALA A 129 -6.80 -14.94 3.53
N TRP A 130 -5.72 -14.24 3.24
CA TRP A 130 -4.60 -14.16 4.18
C TRP A 130 -4.97 -13.35 5.43
N HIS A 131 -5.64 -12.22 5.29
CA HIS A 131 -6.02 -11.38 6.43
C HIS A 131 -7.02 -12.08 7.35
N GLU A 132 -7.98 -12.80 6.79
CA GLU A 132 -8.91 -13.66 7.56
C GLU A 132 -8.16 -14.71 8.41
N ALA A 133 -7.09 -15.27 7.87
CA ALA A 133 -6.24 -16.23 8.60
C ALA A 133 -5.29 -15.56 9.60
N HIS A 134 -5.00 -14.27 9.44
CA HIS A 134 -4.03 -13.51 10.24
C HIS A 134 -4.63 -12.20 10.78
N PRO A 135 -5.73 -12.22 11.55
CA PRO A 135 -6.47 -11.01 11.93
C PRO A 135 -5.69 -10.05 12.85
N SER A 136 -4.59 -10.50 13.46
CA SER A 136 -3.70 -9.67 14.28
C SER A 136 -2.62 -8.93 13.48
N HIS A 137 -2.41 -9.31 12.22
CA HIS A 137 -1.43 -8.68 11.36
C HIS A 137 -2.00 -7.41 10.71
N ALA A 138 -1.15 -6.43 10.49
CA ALA A 138 -1.57 -5.19 9.88
C ALA A 138 -1.76 -5.34 8.37
N LEU A 139 -2.93 -4.96 7.88
CA LEU A 139 -3.21 -4.77 6.47
C LEU A 139 -3.31 -3.28 6.18
N VAL A 140 -2.58 -2.79 5.18
CA VAL A 140 -2.56 -1.37 4.81
C VAL A 140 -2.73 -1.23 3.31
N PHE A 141 -3.65 -0.39 2.88
CA PHE A 141 -3.81 -0.02 1.48
C PHE A 141 -3.01 1.23 1.17
N ARG A 142 -2.37 1.28 0.01
CA ARG A 142 -1.76 2.49 -0.55
C ARG A 142 -2.18 2.65 -2.01
N GLY A 143 -2.82 3.77 -2.32
CA GLY A 143 -3.22 4.01 -3.71
C GLY A 143 -4.37 4.98 -3.87
N PHE A 144 -5.04 4.90 -5.03
CA PHE A 144 -6.19 5.73 -5.34
C PHE A 144 -7.49 4.98 -5.03
N THR A 145 -8.27 5.49 -4.08
CA THR A 145 -9.55 4.89 -3.69
C THR A 145 -10.55 4.84 -4.85
N GLY A 146 -10.53 5.82 -5.74
CA GLY A 146 -11.36 5.84 -6.95
C GLY A 146 -11.00 4.79 -8.02
N ALA A 147 -9.94 4.03 -7.81
CA ALA A 147 -9.58 2.88 -8.64
C ALA A 147 -10.14 1.56 -8.13
N ILE A 148 -10.74 1.56 -6.91
CA ILE A 148 -11.30 0.35 -6.31
C ILE A 148 -12.75 0.19 -6.78
N THR A 149 -13.06 -1.00 -7.28
CA THR A 149 -14.42 -1.34 -7.70
C THR A 149 -15.34 -1.55 -6.50
N GLU A 150 -16.64 -1.34 -6.68
CA GLU A 150 -17.63 -1.50 -5.62
C GLU A 150 -17.53 -2.88 -4.94
N THR A 151 -17.34 -3.94 -5.71
CA THR A 151 -17.17 -5.31 -5.23
C THR A 151 -15.97 -5.46 -4.28
N ASN A 152 -14.89 -4.73 -4.53
CA ASN A 152 -13.63 -4.82 -3.78
C ASN A 152 -13.49 -3.76 -2.68
N MET A 153 -14.38 -2.77 -2.65
CA MET A 153 -14.37 -1.69 -1.67
C MET A 153 -14.39 -2.18 -0.20
N PRO A 154 -15.12 -3.25 0.17
CA PRO A 154 -15.14 -3.74 1.55
C PRO A 154 -13.77 -4.13 2.12
N LEU A 155 -12.77 -4.46 1.28
CA LEU A 155 -11.42 -4.73 1.74
C LEU A 155 -10.78 -3.52 2.42
N LEU A 156 -11.18 -2.30 2.06
CA LEU A 156 -10.67 -1.09 2.70
C LEU A 156 -11.12 -0.94 4.16
N ASP A 157 -12.27 -1.52 4.52
CA ASP A 157 -12.75 -1.55 5.91
C ASP A 157 -11.90 -2.46 6.80
N GLU A 158 -11.21 -3.43 6.20
CA GLU A 158 -10.30 -4.34 6.91
C GLU A 158 -8.90 -3.72 7.09
N CYS A 159 -8.57 -2.69 6.31
CA CYS A 159 -7.28 -2.03 6.40
C CYS A 159 -7.15 -1.21 7.69
N ALA A 160 -6.02 -1.33 8.37
CA ALA A 160 -5.68 -0.47 9.50
C ALA A 160 -5.49 0.99 9.06
N TYR A 161 -4.92 1.20 7.87
CA TYR A 161 -4.69 2.51 7.27
C TYR A 161 -4.87 2.47 5.76
N ILE A 162 -5.26 3.64 5.22
CA ILE A 162 -5.36 3.93 3.79
C ILE A 162 -4.41 5.08 3.49
N ILE A 163 -3.31 4.79 2.81
CA ILE A 163 -2.26 5.76 2.49
C ILE A 163 -2.54 6.36 1.12
N LEU A 164 -2.81 7.66 1.09
CA LEU A 164 -2.97 8.41 -0.16
C LEU A 164 -1.59 8.76 -0.73
N PRO A 165 -1.38 8.59 -2.05
CA PRO A 165 -0.08 8.87 -2.70
C PRO A 165 0.09 10.38 -2.92
N THR A 166 0.23 11.14 -1.83
CA THR A 166 0.35 12.60 -1.84
C THR A 166 1.80 13.09 -1.69
N ASN A 167 2.79 12.21 -1.83
CA ASN A 167 4.20 12.56 -1.65
C ASN A 167 4.74 13.56 -2.68
N ASP A 168 4.15 13.64 -3.88
CA ASP A 168 4.54 14.60 -4.92
C ASP A 168 3.72 15.90 -4.89
N VAL A 169 2.70 15.96 -4.03
CA VAL A 169 1.85 17.14 -3.83
C VAL A 169 2.64 18.22 -3.11
N LYS A 170 2.59 19.44 -3.62
CA LYS A 170 3.40 20.57 -3.14
C LYS A 170 2.61 21.65 -2.43
N THR A 171 1.30 21.63 -2.57
CA THR A 171 0.42 22.64 -1.98
C THR A 171 -0.62 22.02 -1.06
N LEU A 172 -1.07 22.78 -0.09
CA LEU A 172 -2.15 22.38 0.81
C LEU A 172 -3.46 22.12 0.05
N ASP A 173 -3.75 22.95 -0.96
CA ASP A 173 -4.98 22.82 -1.75
C ASP A 173 -5.01 21.49 -2.52
N GLU A 174 -3.89 21.10 -3.15
CA GLU A 174 -3.77 19.81 -3.82
C GLU A 174 -3.90 18.63 -2.85
N MET A 175 -3.31 18.73 -1.65
CA MET A 175 -3.42 17.72 -0.63
C MET A 175 -4.86 17.59 -0.13
N SER A 176 -5.50 18.72 0.18
CA SER A 176 -6.90 18.78 0.61
C SER A 176 -7.83 18.21 -0.46
N PHE A 177 -7.59 18.56 -1.73
CA PHE A 177 -8.34 18.02 -2.85
C PHE A 177 -8.19 16.50 -2.97
N SER A 178 -6.97 15.98 -2.83
CA SER A 178 -6.71 14.52 -2.85
C SER A 178 -7.45 13.80 -1.72
N ALA A 179 -7.41 14.36 -0.51
CA ALA A 179 -8.08 13.79 0.65
C ALA A 179 -9.62 13.83 0.50
N LEU A 180 -10.17 14.99 0.08
CA LEU A 180 -11.61 15.14 -0.15
C LEU A 180 -12.11 14.23 -1.28
N THR A 181 -11.33 14.09 -2.34
CA THR A 181 -11.63 13.16 -3.44
C THR A 181 -11.69 11.72 -2.93
N ALA A 182 -10.72 11.32 -2.09
CA ALA A 182 -10.71 9.97 -1.53
C ALA A 182 -11.95 9.67 -0.70
N VAL A 183 -12.37 10.57 0.20
CA VAL A 183 -13.56 10.36 1.05
C VAL A 183 -14.87 10.54 0.31
N SER A 184 -14.88 11.16 -0.87
CA SER A 184 -16.08 11.25 -1.71
C SER A 184 -16.45 9.92 -2.38
N VAL A 185 -15.54 8.98 -2.42
CA VAL A 185 -15.81 7.62 -2.93
C VAL A 185 -16.60 6.85 -1.88
N ALA A 186 -17.78 6.35 -2.27
CA ALA A 186 -18.63 5.59 -1.37
C ALA A 186 -17.91 4.34 -0.84
N GLY A 187 -18.00 4.09 0.46
CA GLY A 187 -17.37 2.93 1.11
C GLY A 187 -15.93 3.16 1.58
N VAL A 188 -15.35 4.35 1.37
CA VAL A 188 -14.01 4.65 1.89
C VAL A 188 -14.08 5.10 3.36
N PRO A 189 -13.42 4.38 4.29
CA PRO A 189 -13.40 4.76 5.71
C PRO A 189 -12.50 5.98 5.92
N ALA A 190 -13.12 7.14 6.20
CA ALA A 190 -12.43 8.43 6.31
C ALA A 190 -11.51 8.54 7.55
N ASP A 191 -11.77 7.75 8.58
CA ASP A 191 -11.02 7.74 9.85
C ASP A 191 -9.65 7.05 9.77
N ARG A 192 -9.33 6.41 8.65
CA ARG A 192 -8.10 5.63 8.44
C ARG A 192 -7.19 6.20 7.36
N LEU A 193 -7.50 7.39 6.87
CA LEU A 193 -6.72 8.02 5.81
C LEU A 193 -5.41 8.60 6.35
N ILE A 194 -4.32 8.31 5.64
CA ILE A 194 -3.00 8.90 5.87
C ILE A 194 -2.58 9.65 4.62
N VAL A 195 -2.19 10.91 4.78
CA VAL A 195 -1.51 11.68 3.75
C VAL A 195 -0.01 11.49 3.88
N THR A 196 0.67 11.41 2.75
CA THR A 196 2.12 11.24 2.72
C THR A 196 2.83 12.57 2.46
N ALA A 197 3.97 12.75 3.11
CA ALA A 197 4.86 13.86 2.83
C ALA A 197 6.25 13.30 2.51
N GLN A 198 6.87 13.81 1.47
CA GLN A 198 8.23 13.45 1.14
C GLN A 198 9.19 14.30 2.00
N THR A 199 9.99 13.64 2.83
CA THR A 199 11.12 14.30 3.50
C THR A 199 12.31 14.23 2.58
N THR A 200 12.68 15.37 2.04
CA THR A 200 13.87 15.53 1.20
C THR A 200 15.10 15.88 2.04
N ARG A 201 16.21 16.12 1.41
CA ARG A 201 17.45 16.49 2.09
C ARG A 201 17.24 17.73 2.96
N PRO A 202 17.96 17.87 4.09
CA PRO A 202 17.90 19.07 4.91
C PRO A 202 18.11 20.34 4.06
N GLY A 203 17.15 21.28 4.17
CA GLY A 203 17.14 22.51 3.38
C GLY A 203 16.34 22.45 2.08
N ASP A 204 15.81 21.31 1.69
CA ASP A 204 14.89 21.21 0.55
C ASP A 204 13.47 21.64 0.96
N VAL A 205 12.97 22.67 0.28
CA VAL A 205 11.65 23.27 0.55
C VAL A 205 10.48 22.49 -0.10
N SER A 206 10.78 21.42 -0.84
CA SER A 206 9.76 20.61 -1.51
C SER A 206 8.99 19.67 -0.58
N SER A 207 9.46 19.48 0.67
CA SER A 207 8.75 18.69 1.66
C SER A 207 7.53 19.44 2.19
N LEU A 208 6.43 18.70 2.40
CA LEU A 208 5.24 19.25 3.03
C LEU A 208 5.53 19.56 4.50
N PHE A 209 5.19 20.78 4.90
CA PHE A 209 5.36 21.21 6.29
C PHE A 209 4.34 20.53 7.22
N ILE A 210 4.73 20.32 8.47
CA ILE A 210 3.87 19.71 9.50
C ILE A 210 2.51 20.41 9.61
N HIS A 211 2.47 21.75 9.52
CA HIS A 211 1.20 22.49 9.60
C HIS A 211 0.24 22.19 8.43
N GLN A 212 0.74 21.83 7.25
CA GLN A 212 -0.11 21.41 6.12
C GLN A 212 -0.78 20.07 6.41
N ARG A 213 -0.06 19.15 7.04
CA ARG A 213 -0.64 17.88 7.51
C ARG A 213 -1.73 18.10 8.56
N VAL A 214 -1.45 18.95 9.56
CA VAL A 214 -2.44 19.28 10.60
C VAL A 214 -3.73 19.84 10.00
N ILE A 215 -3.64 20.70 8.98
CA ILE A 215 -4.84 21.23 8.33
C ILE A 215 -5.57 20.14 7.54
N ALA A 216 -4.87 19.28 6.84
CA ALA A 216 -5.48 18.16 6.13
C ALA A 216 -6.21 17.22 7.10
N ASP A 217 -5.59 16.87 8.22
CA ASP A 217 -6.20 16.06 9.27
C ASP A 217 -7.44 16.73 9.87
N THR A 218 -7.41 18.04 10.03
CA THR A 218 -8.56 18.83 10.52
C THR A 218 -9.72 18.81 9.52
N LEU A 219 -9.43 18.95 8.22
CA LEU A 219 -10.45 18.92 7.16
C LEU A 219 -11.12 17.55 7.05
N LEU A 220 -10.39 16.48 7.32
CA LEU A 220 -10.90 15.12 7.32
C LEU A 220 -11.62 14.73 8.62
N GLY A 221 -11.66 15.63 9.60
CA GLY A 221 -12.22 15.37 10.93
C GLY A 221 -11.36 14.43 11.80
N ASN A 222 -10.19 14.05 11.30
CA ASN A 222 -9.20 13.30 12.07
C ASN A 222 -8.49 14.25 13.03
N ARG A 223 -8.48 13.92 14.30
CA ARG A 223 -7.66 14.66 15.25
C ARG A 223 -6.20 14.33 14.96
N ALA A 224 -5.41 15.38 14.75
CA ALA A 224 -4.00 15.27 14.45
C ALA A 224 -3.31 14.22 15.32
N LEU A 225 -2.66 13.27 14.68
CA LEU A 225 -1.70 12.40 15.32
C LEU A 225 -0.42 13.21 15.51
N TYR A 226 -0.21 13.71 16.72
CA TYR A 226 1.04 14.33 17.14
C TYR A 226 1.98 13.27 17.70
#